data_9c63e249313e1a43e4ea3346a9dba27d
#
_entry.id   9c63e249313e1a43e4ea3346a9dba27d
#
_cell.length_a   1.000
_cell.length_b   1.000
_cell.length_c   1.000
_cell.angle_alpha   90.00
_cell.angle_beta   90.00
_cell.angle_gamma   90.00
#
_symmetry.space_group_name_H-M   'P 1'
#
loop_
_entity.id
_entity.type
_entity.pdbx_description
1 polymer ?
#
loop_
_entity_poly.entity_id
_entity_poly.type
_entity_poly.pdbx_seq_one_letter_code
_entity_poly.pdbx_strand_id
1 'polypeptide(L)'
;VPSGHSLYLFRIDVVSATANGQKYITFRNVSKTSTGRTLRVAEATMATSQVSFDRQVPFKIAEKTDFHFEAKSSASDNEVAIFIEGILVKD
;
A
#
# COMPACT_ATOMS: atom_id res chain seq x y z
N VAL A 1 -10.03 8.87 -1.19
CA VAL A 1 -11.40 8.31 -1.20
C VAL A 1 -12.42 9.44 -1.25
N PRO A 2 -13.26 9.47 -2.26
CA PRO A 2 -14.25 10.56 -2.42
C PRO A 2 -15.22 10.65 -1.25
N SER A 3 -15.81 11.85 -1.08
CA SER A 3 -16.89 12.06 -0.11
C SER A 3 -18.07 11.14 -0.42
N GLY A 4 -18.69 10.56 0.59
CA GLY A 4 -19.82 9.64 0.47
C GLY A 4 -19.46 8.25 -0.02
N HIS A 5 -18.17 7.89 -0.01
CA HIS A 5 -17.69 6.57 -0.43
C HIS A 5 -16.75 5.96 0.62
N SER A 6 -16.66 4.65 0.59
CA SER A 6 -15.66 3.89 1.35
C SER A 6 -14.91 2.96 0.41
N LEU A 7 -13.59 2.85 0.59
CA LEU A 7 -12.75 1.94 -0.17
C LEU A 7 -12.47 0.69 0.69
N TYR A 8 -12.71 -0.47 0.11
CA TYR A 8 -12.41 -1.77 0.74
C TYR A 8 -11.27 -2.42 -0.01
N LEU A 9 -10.11 -2.52 0.63
CA LEU A 9 -8.92 -3.15 0.04
C LEU A 9 -8.82 -4.61 0.44
N PHE A 10 -8.72 -5.49 -0.56
CA PHE A 10 -8.57 -6.93 -0.38
C PHE A 10 -7.14 -7.39 -0.56
N ARG A 11 -6.39 -6.73 -1.43
CA ARG A 11 -5.06 -7.18 -1.80
C ARG A 11 -4.14 -6.01 -2.17
N ILE A 12 -2.90 -6.13 -1.74
CA ILE A 12 -1.81 -5.23 -2.12
C ILE A 12 -0.63 -6.10 -2.54
N ASP A 13 -0.18 -5.95 -3.78
CA ASP A 13 1.02 -6.61 -4.29
C ASP A 13 2.11 -5.57 -4.54
N VAL A 14 3.29 -5.83 -4.02
CA VAL A 14 4.48 -5.03 -4.27
C VAL A 14 5.48 -5.89 -5.01
N VAL A 15 5.90 -5.43 -6.19
CA VAL A 15 6.78 -6.18 -7.09
C VAL A 15 7.99 -5.32 -7.42
N SER A 16 9.18 -5.94 -7.41
CA SER A 16 10.40 -5.30 -7.88
C SER A 16 11.26 -6.32 -8.61
N ALA A 17 11.62 -6.02 -9.85
CA ALA A 17 12.50 -6.86 -10.66
C ALA A 17 13.96 -6.84 -10.16
N THR A 18 14.34 -5.85 -9.37
CA THR A 18 15.71 -5.60 -8.92
C THR A 18 15.95 -5.91 -7.45
N ALA A 19 14.90 -6.12 -6.64
CA ALA A 19 15.07 -6.42 -5.22
C ALA A 19 15.70 -7.79 -5.00
N ASN A 20 16.68 -7.84 -4.11
CA ASN A 20 17.38 -9.06 -3.69
C ASN A 20 17.99 -8.87 -2.30
N GLY A 21 18.77 -9.82 -1.81
CA GLY A 21 19.38 -9.76 -0.48
C GLY A 21 20.31 -8.57 -0.25
N GLN A 22 20.79 -7.90 -1.30
CA GLN A 22 21.67 -6.73 -1.24
C GLN A 22 20.96 -5.43 -1.61
N LYS A 23 19.90 -5.52 -2.42
CA LYS A 23 19.08 -4.41 -2.87
C LYS A 23 17.67 -4.60 -2.34
N TYR A 24 17.38 -4.06 -1.18
CA TYR A 24 16.07 -4.21 -0.54
C TYR A 24 15.26 -2.92 -0.63
N ILE A 25 13.97 -3.09 -0.51
CA ILE A 25 13.00 -2.01 -0.53
C ILE A 25 12.15 -2.09 0.72
N THR A 26 12.07 -0.99 1.46
CA THR A 26 11.11 -0.82 2.54
C THR A 26 9.93 -0.06 1.99
N PHE A 27 8.76 -0.65 2.10
CA PHE A 27 7.55 -0.06 1.58
C PHE A 27 6.51 0.09 2.68
N ARG A 28 5.66 1.12 2.57
CA ARG A 28 4.52 1.30 3.46
C ARG A 28 3.37 1.97 2.75
N ASN A 29 2.16 1.63 3.18
CA ASN A 29 0.97 2.38 2.87
C ASN A 29 0.69 3.40 3.98
N VAL A 30 0.35 4.59 3.58
CA VAL A 30 -0.01 5.68 4.50
C VAL A 30 -1.37 6.22 4.12
N SER A 31 -2.26 6.27 5.09
CA SER A 31 -3.59 6.86 4.94
C SER A 31 -3.74 8.02 5.92
N LYS A 32 -4.12 9.18 5.40
CA LYS A 32 -4.38 10.36 6.22
C LYS A 32 -5.87 10.67 6.20
N THR A 33 -6.50 10.59 7.37
CA THR A 33 -7.94 10.83 7.51
C THR A 33 -8.28 12.30 7.38
N SER A 34 -9.57 12.60 7.20
CA SER A 34 -10.08 13.98 7.14
C SER A 34 -9.83 14.80 8.42
N THR A 35 -9.61 14.11 9.55
CA THR A 35 -9.27 14.74 10.83
C THR A 35 -7.76 14.92 11.03
N GLY A 36 -6.94 14.55 10.03
CA GLY A 36 -5.49 14.68 10.09
C GLY A 36 -4.76 13.50 10.72
N ARG A 37 -5.49 12.45 11.11
CA ARG A 37 -4.89 11.24 11.68
C ARG A 37 -4.21 10.40 10.60
N THR A 38 -2.98 9.96 10.86
CA THR A 38 -2.24 9.08 9.96
C THR A 38 -2.36 7.64 10.42
N LEU A 39 -2.73 6.76 9.49
CA LEU A 39 -2.85 5.32 9.71
C LEU A 39 -1.97 4.58 8.72
N ARG A 40 -1.37 3.47 9.17
CA ARG A 40 -0.60 2.55 8.31
C ARG A 40 -1.35 1.25 8.19
N VAL A 41 -1.64 0.84 6.96
CA VAL A 41 -2.39 -0.39 6.66
C VAL A 41 -1.45 -1.55 6.44
N ALA A 42 -0.32 -1.31 5.78
CA ALA A 42 0.67 -2.33 5.48
C ALA A 42 2.07 -1.72 5.48
N GLU A 43 3.03 -2.46 6.01
CA GLU A 43 4.43 -2.08 6.00
C GLU A 43 5.29 -3.34 5.95
N ALA A 44 6.29 -3.34 5.07
CA ALA A 44 7.22 -4.45 4.96
C ALA A 44 8.55 -4.00 4.34
N THR A 45 9.60 -4.75 4.66
CA THR A 45 10.87 -4.70 3.95
C THR A 45 10.97 -5.94 3.09
N MET A 46 11.16 -5.76 1.78
CA MET A 46 11.30 -6.88 0.85
C MET A 46 12.72 -6.95 0.28
N ALA A 47 13.27 -8.15 0.32
CA ALA A 47 14.54 -8.50 -0.31
C ALA A 47 14.33 -9.57 -1.41
N THR A 48 13.09 -9.76 -1.80
CA THR A 48 12.64 -10.68 -2.85
C THR A 48 11.89 -9.91 -3.92
N SER A 49 11.57 -10.57 -5.03
CA SER A 49 10.89 -9.93 -6.16
C SER A 49 9.44 -9.54 -5.89
N GLN A 50 8.81 -10.11 -4.87
CA GLN A 50 7.40 -9.85 -4.61
C GLN A 50 7.03 -10.03 -3.13
N VAL A 51 6.16 -9.16 -2.66
CA VAL A 51 5.47 -9.27 -1.37
C VAL A 51 3.99 -9.01 -1.61
N SER A 52 3.12 -9.86 -1.05
CA SER A 52 1.68 -9.74 -1.19
C SER A 52 1.01 -9.66 0.17
N PHE A 53 0.01 -8.80 0.28
CA PHE A 53 -0.88 -8.70 1.43
C PHE A 53 -2.28 -9.04 0.97
N ASP A 54 -2.76 -10.24 1.36
CA ASP A 54 -4.11 -10.71 1.08
C ASP A 54 -4.95 -10.67 2.34
N ARG A 55 -6.21 -10.25 2.22
CA ARG A 55 -7.12 -10.21 3.35
C ARG A 55 -8.46 -10.82 2.99
N GLN A 56 -8.91 -11.75 3.84
CA GLN A 56 -10.27 -12.30 3.75
C GLN A 56 -11.30 -11.26 4.17
N VAL A 57 -10.98 -10.47 5.21
CA VAL A 57 -11.78 -9.32 5.62
C VAL A 57 -11.04 -8.09 5.11
N PRO A 58 -11.65 -7.32 4.18
CA PRO A 58 -10.97 -6.18 3.58
C PRO A 58 -10.71 -5.06 4.59
N PHE A 59 -9.69 -4.25 4.33
CA PHE A 59 -9.50 -2.98 5.03
C PHE A 59 -10.50 -1.97 4.53
N LYS A 60 -11.24 -1.36 5.45
CA LYS A 60 -12.08 -0.22 5.14
C LYS A 60 -11.28 1.07 5.28
N ILE A 61 -11.26 1.86 4.22
CA ILE A 61 -10.70 3.20 4.21
C ILE A 61 -11.86 4.19 4.05
N ALA A 62 -12.05 5.04 5.05
CA ALA A 62 -13.18 5.96 5.10
C ALA A 62 -13.15 7.04 4.03
N GLU A 63 -14.28 7.70 3.82
CA GLU A 63 -14.39 8.84 2.93
C GLU A 63 -13.38 9.95 3.28
N LYS A 64 -12.98 10.74 2.29
CA LYS A 64 -12.08 11.89 2.47
C LYS A 64 -10.71 11.51 3.06
N THR A 65 -10.31 10.25 2.92
CA THR A 65 -8.98 9.78 3.32
C THR A 65 -8.04 9.86 2.13
N ASP A 66 -6.91 10.51 2.32
CA ASP A 66 -5.81 10.45 1.37
C ASP A 66 -5.04 9.15 1.57
N PHE A 67 -4.84 8.43 0.50
CA PHE A 67 -4.28 7.10 0.52
C PHE A 67 -3.13 7.04 -0.49
N HIS A 68 -1.92 6.73 0.00
CA HIS A 68 -0.75 6.62 -0.87
C HIS A 68 0.24 5.57 -0.38
N PHE A 69 1.20 5.24 -1.23
CA PHE A 69 2.30 4.34 -0.91
C PHE A 69 3.61 5.12 -0.91
N GLU A 70 4.48 4.74 0.02
CA GLU A 70 5.85 5.24 0.10
C GLU A 70 6.80 4.05 0.02
N ALA A 71 7.89 4.22 -0.72
CA ALA A 71 8.93 3.21 -0.81
C ALA A 71 10.30 3.85 -0.64
N LYS A 72 11.17 3.17 0.11
CA LYS A 72 12.56 3.55 0.29
C LYS A 72 13.44 2.39 -0.13
N SER A 73 14.37 2.66 -1.03
CA SER A 73 15.29 1.67 -1.55
C SER A 73 16.68 1.82 -0.93
N SER A 74 17.36 0.69 -0.75
CA SER A 74 18.78 0.66 -0.36
C SER A 74 19.72 0.98 -1.53
N ALA A 75 19.21 0.98 -2.77
CA ALA A 75 19.97 1.26 -3.98
C ALA A 75 19.17 2.15 -4.92
N SER A 76 19.85 3.01 -5.68
CA SER A 76 19.20 3.99 -6.56
C SER A 76 18.57 3.39 -7.83
N ASP A 77 18.93 2.15 -8.18
CA ASP A 77 18.46 1.46 -9.38
C ASP A 77 17.33 0.46 -9.14
N ASN A 78 16.73 0.47 -7.95
CA ASN A 78 15.58 -0.37 -7.64
C ASN A 78 14.30 0.22 -8.24
N GLU A 79 13.52 -0.64 -8.88
CA GLU A 79 12.22 -0.33 -9.43
C GLU A 79 11.11 -1.00 -8.62
N VAL A 80 10.02 -0.29 -8.37
CA VAL A 80 8.89 -0.79 -7.58
C VAL A 80 7.60 -0.59 -8.36
N ALA A 81 6.80 -1.64 -8.46
CA ALA A 81 5.44 -1.57 -8.93
C ALA A 81 4.49 -2.03 -7.82
N ILE A 82 3.38 -1.32 -7.65
CA ILE A 82 2.38 -1.63 -6.63
C ILE A 82 1.04 -1.82 -7.31
N PHE A 83 0.41 -2.96 -7.01
CA PHE A 83 -0.92 -3.30 -7.52
C PHE A 83 -1.86 -3.42 -6.34
N ILE A 84 -3.03 -2.83 -6.47
CA ILE A 84 -4.07 -2.94 -5.46
C ILE A 84 -5.33 -3.54 -6.07
N GLU A 85 -6.06 -4.29 -5.26
CA GLU A 85 -7.38 -4.81 -5.61
C GLU A 85 -8.35 -4.40 -4.51
N GLY A 86 -9.44 -3.75 -4.91
CA GLY A 86 -10.42 -3.26 -3.96
C GLY A 86 -11.72 -2.87 -4.62
N ILE A 87 -12.68 -2.49 -3.77
CA ILE A 87 -14.01 -2.04 -4.20
C ILE A 87 -14.29 -0.68 -3.57
N LEU A 88 -14.67 0.28 -4.41
CA LEU A 88 -15.16 1.57 -3.97
C LEU A 88 -16.68 1.50 -3.85
N VAL A 89 -17.20 1.70 -2.65
CA VAL A 89 -18.63 1.58 -2.36
C VAL A 89 -19.19 2.93 -1.96
N LYS A 90 -20.32 3.29 -2.54
CA LYS A 90 -21.08 4.47 -2.12
C LYS A 90 -21.78 4.18 -0.79
N ASP A 91 -21.57 5.03 0.18
CA ASP A 91 -22.17 4.92 1.51
C ASP A 91 -23.67 5.22 1.51
#